data_e785e32d4d2fd5b7990c6fc27b187ee6
#
_entry.id   e785e32d4d2fd5b7990c6fc27b187ee6
#
_cell.length_a   1.000
_cell.length_b   1.000
_cell.length_c   1.000
_cell.angle_alpha   90.00
_cell.angle_beta   90.00
_cell.angle_gamma   90.00
#
_symmetry.space_group_name_H-M   'P 1'
#
loop_
_entity.id
_entity.type
_entity.pdbx_description
1 polymer ?
#
loop_
_entity_poly.entity_id
_entity_poly.type
_entity_poly.pdbx_seq_one_letter_code
_entity_poly.pdbx_strand_id
1 'polypeptide(L)'
;MANSTDYALTGGVYSRSPKTLQRAKQEFLVGNLYLNRNITGALVQRQPFGGFRMSGLGSKAGGPDYLQQFMLPVSITENTMRRGFAPAPDKEK
;
A
#
# COMPACT_ATOMS: atom_id res chain seq x y z
N MET A 1 5.52 24.57 -4.54
CA MET A 1 6.77 24.27 -5.22
C MET A 1 7.19 22.82 -5.12
N ALA A 2 7.16 22.23 -3.93
CA ALA A 2 7.54 20.82 -3.78
C ALA A 2 6.66 19.87 -4.59
N ASN A 3 5.42 20.24 -4.87
CA ASN A 3 4.50 19.40 -5.64
C ASN A 3 4.58 19.63 -7.16
N SER A 4 5.52 20.43 -7.63
CA SER A 4 5.53 20.83 -9.05
C SER A 4 6.38 19.96 -9.94
N THR A 5 6.89 18.86 -9.44
CA THR A 5 7.70 17.94 -10.24
C THR A 5 6.87 16.74 -10.69
N ASP A 6 7.34 16.04 -11.72
CA ASP A 6 6.71 14.83 -12.22
C ASP A 6 7.00 13.62 -11.34
N TYR A 7 7.89 13.75 -10.37
CA TYR A 7 8.28 12.68 -9.47
C TYR A 7 7.79 12.95 -8.06
N ALA A 8 7.43 11.93 -7.34
CA ALA A 8 6.90 12.07 -5.99
C ALA A 8 7.22 10.81 -5.17
N LEU A 9 8.52 10.55 -4.94
CA LEU A 9 8.95 9.37 -4.21
C LEU A 9 9.03 9.64 -2.71
N THR A 10 9.95 10.50 -2.30
CA THR A 10 10.12 10.83 -0.89
C THR A 10 10.20 12.34 -0.70
N GLY A 11 9.79 12.78 0.44
CA GLY A 11 9.95 14.16 0.86
C GLY A 11 10.11 14.22 2.36
N GLY A 12 10.68 15.31 2.85
CA GLY A 12 10.90 15.49 4.26
C GLY A 12 10.63 16.92 4.70
N VAL A 13 10.18 17.07 5.92
CA VAL A 13 9.92 18.37 6.53
C VAL A 13 10.48 18.37 7.94
N TYR A 14 11.25 19.39 8.26
CA TYR A 14 11.76 19.62 9.61
C TYR A 14 11.10 20.88 10.17
N SER A 15 10.40 20.75 11.25
CA SER A 15 9.75 21.88 11.90
C SER A 15 9.41 21.56 13.33
N ARG A 16 9.42 22.60 14.18
CA ARG A 16 8.94 22.46 15.56
C ARG A 16 7.48 22.84 15.68
N SER A 17 6.89 23.38 14.63
CA SER A 17 5.50 23.82 14.66
C SER A 17 4.57 22.66 14.31
N PRO A 18 3.71 22.21 15.22
CA PRO A 18 2.73 21.19 14.90
C PRO A 18 1.82 21.58 13.76
N LYS A 19 1.55 22.87 13.61
CA LYS A 19 0.69 23.36 12.54
C LYS A 19 1.36 23.18 11.18
N THR A 20 2.66 23.45 11.07
CA THR A 20 3.40 23.28 9.83
C THR A 20 3.47 21.79 9.47
N LEU A 21 3.69 20.91 10.45
CA LEU A 21 3.75 19.47 10.21
C LEU A 21 2.38 18.96 9.75
N GLN A 22 1.32 19.44 10.35
CA GLN A 22 -0.02 19.02 9.97
C GLN A 22 -0.35 19.45 8.54
N ARG A 23 0.06 20.65 8.17
CA ARG A 23 -0.13 21.16 6.82
C ARG A 23 0.66 20.32 5.81
N ALA A 24 1.89 19.93 6.15
CA ALA A 24 2.70 19.09 5.28
C ALA A 24 2.04 17.74 5.03
N LYS A 25 1.44 17.14 6.05
CA LYS A 25 0.73 15.87 5.89
C LYS A 25 -0.41 15.98 4.89
N GLN A 26 -1.06 17.13 4.83
CA GLN A 26 -2.22 17.32 3.96
C GLN A 26 -1.85 17.78 2.55
N GLU A 27 -0.77 18.52 2.39
CA GLU A 27 -0.47 19.19 1.12
C GLU A 27 0.75 18.65 0.38
N PHE A 28 1.69 18.03 1.08
CA PHE A 28 2.91 17.53 0.44
C PHE A 28 2.65 16.15 -0.19
N LEU A 29 2.58 16.11 -1.52
CA LEU A 29 2.19 14.91 -2.24
C LEU A 29 3.40 14.09 -2.67
N VAL A 30 3.81 13.18 -1.81
CA VAL A 30 4.89 12.22 -2.09
C VAL A 30 4.50 10.86 -1.55
N GLY A 31 5.12 9.82 -2.07
CA GLY A 31 4.80 8.47 -1.64
C GLY A 31 5.22 8.19 -0.20
N ASN A 32 6.36 8.73 0.22
CA ASN A 32 6.85 8.59 1.58
C ASN A 32 7.19 9.96 2.13
N LEU A 33 6.48 10.38 3.16
CA LEU A 33 6.71 11.67 3.80
C LEU A 33 7.32 11.44 5.17
N TYR A 34 8.49 12.03 5.39
CA TYR A 34 9.20 11.94 6.66
C TYR A 34 9.16 13.27 7.38
N LEU A 35 8.76 13.24 8.64
CA LEU A 35 8.66 14.43 9.45
C LEU A 35 9.73 14.38 10.54
N ASN A 36 10.60 15.39 10.55
CA ASN A 36 11.68 15.53 11.53
C ASN A 36 12.62 14.33 11.59
N ARG A 37 12.90 13.74 10.43
CA ARG A 37 13.86 12.63 10.33
C ARG A 37 14.43 12.57 8.92
N ASN A 38 15.49 11.77 8.75
CA ASN A 38 16.11 11.60 7.44
C ASN A 38 15.15 10.90 6.47
N ILE A 39 15.28 11.23 5.20
CA ILE A 39 14.39 10.71 4.17
C ILE A 39 14.92 9.43 3.54
N THR A 40 15.64 8.63 4.29
CA THR A 40 16.22 7.37 3.80
C THR A 40 15.98 6.25 4.82
N GLY A 41 16.29 5.02 4.41
CA GLY A 41 16.28 3.90 5.33
C GLY A 41 14.92 3.29 5.59
N ALA A 42 14.06 3.23 4.57
CA ALA A 42 12.78 2.53 4.71
C ALA A 42 13.01 1.05 4.98
N LEU A 43 12.29 0.50 5.93
CA LEU A 43 12.40 -0.91 6.31
C LEU A 43 11.17 -1.66 5.87
N VAL A 44 11.39 -2.89 5.40
CA VAL A 44 10.31 -3.75 4.95
C VAL A 44 9.29 -3.96 6.09
N GLN A 45 8.00 -3.87 5.76
CA GLN A 45 6.87 -3.98 6.69
C GLN A 45 6.76 -2.84 7.70
N ARG A 46 7.79 -2.06 7.88
CA ARG A 46 7.73 -0.94 8.81
C ARG A 46 7.51 0.38 8.10
N GLN A 47 8.17 0.55 6.97
CA GLN A 47 8.06 1.77 6.17
C GLN A 47 7.89 1.37 4.72
N PRO A 48 6.69 0.92 4.33
CA PRO A 48 6.43 0.57 2.95
C PRO A 48 6.81 1.72 2.03
N PHE A 49 7.49 1.40 0.93
CA PHE A 49 8.14 2.39 0.11
C PHE A 49 7.59 2.40 -1.31
N GLY A 50 7.33 3.55 -1.82
CA GLY A 50 6.88 3.74 -3.19
C GLY A 50 6.40 5.17 -3.40
N GLY A 51 6.34 5.60 -4.63
CA GLY A 51 6.03 6.97 -4.95
C GLY A 51 4.79 7.13 -5.80
N PHE A 52 4.52 8.37 -6.14
CA PHE A 52 3.43 8.75 -7.01
C PHE A 52 4.00 9.28 -8.33
N ARG A 53 3.14 9.56 -9.29
CA ARG A 53 3.48 10.13 -10.57
C ARG A 53 4.55 9.29 -11.25
N MET A 54 5.62 9.91 -11.74
CA MET A 54 6.70 9.18 -12.42
C MET A 54 7.54 8.32 -11.48
N SER A 55 7.35 8.46 -10.16
CA SER A 55 8.07 7.65 -9.18
C SER A 55 7.41 6.31 -8.92
N GLY A 56 6.29 6.04 -9.53
CA GLY A 56 5.64 4.73 -9.42
C GLY A 56 4.14 4.82 -9.19
N LEU A 57 3.54 3.66 -9.11
CA LEU A 57 2.13 3.51 -8.77
C LEU A 57 1.92 2.12 -8.21
N GLY A 58 0.75 1.89 -7.61
CA GLY A 58 0.43 0.60 -7.03
C GLY A 58 0.82 0.49 -5.57
N SER A 59 0.92 -0.73 -5.08
CA SER A 59 1.18 -0.98 -3.67
C SER A 59 2.60 -0.68 -3.29
N LYS A 60 2.79 -0.16 -2.08
CA LYS A 60 4.10 0.20 -1.56
C LYS A 60 4.98 -1.03 -1.37
N ALA A 61 6.21 -0.96 -1.84
CA ALA A 61 7.17 -2.05 -1.68
C ALA A 61 7.40 -2.33 -0.20
N GLY A 62 7.41 -3.60 0.17
CA GLY A 62 7.58 -4.00 1.57
C GLY A 62 6.36 -3.76 2.43
N GLY A 63 5.24 -3.37 1.85
CA GLY A 63 3.99 -3.21 2.58
C GLY A 63 3.14 -4.46 2.53
N PRO A 64 2.06 -4.50 3.33
CA PRO A 64 1.22 -5.69 3.42
C PRO A 64 0.50 -6.03 2.13
N ASP A 65 0.24 -5.04 1.28
CA ASP A 65 -0.50 -5.28 0.04
C ASP A 65 0.38 -5.50 -1.17
N TYR A 66 1.69 -5.48 -0.99
CA TYR A 66 2.59 -5.51 -2.14
C TYR A 66 2.46 -6.76 -2.99
N LEU A 67 2.38 -7.91 -2.35
CA LEU A 67 2.28 -9.17 -3.08
C LEU A 67 0.96 -9.32 -3.83
N GLN A 68 -0.09 -8.68 -3.36
CA GLN A 68 -1.41 -8.81 -3.98
C GLN A 68 -1.45 -8.28 -5.41
N GLN A 69 -0.61 -7.34 -5.75
CA GLN A 69 -0.59 -6.80 -7.12
C GLN A 69 -0.10 -7.80 -8.15
N PHE A 70 0.55 -8.89 -7.70
CA PHE A 70 1.02 -9.95 -8.58
C PHE A 70 0.07 -11.16 -8.60
N MET A 71 -1.06 -11.05 -7.95
CA MET A 71 -2.00 -12.15 -7.78
C MET A 71 -3.29 -11.86 -8.50
N LEU A 72 -3.93 -12.90 -8.97
CA LEU A 72 -5.21 -12.79 -9.65
C LEU A 72 -6.30 -13.25 -8.69
N PRO A 73 -7.23 -12.40 -8.30
CA PRO A 73 -8.29 -12.82 -7.39
C PRO A 73 -9.24 -13.78 -8.11
N VAL A 74 -9.61 -14.84 -7.42
CA VAL A 74 -10.54 -15.83 -7.94
C VAL A 74 -11.67 -16.00 -6.93
N SER A 75 -12.90 -15.95 -7.41
CA SER A 75 -14.05 -16.17 -6.56
C SER A 75 -14.54 -17.61 -6.78
N ILE A 76 -14.64 -18.36 -5.71
CA ILE A 76 -15.09 -19.75 -5.77
C ILE A 76 -16.35 -19.84 -4.93
N THR A 77 -17.42 -20.32 -5.58
CA THR A 77 -18.70 -20.46 -4.90
C THR A 77 -19.17 -21.88 -5.11
N GLU A 78 -19.53 -22.53 -4.03
CA GLU A 78 -20.00 -23.90 -4.09
C GLU A 78 -21.33 -24.02 -3.38
N ASN A 79 -22.29 -24.71 -4.02
CA ASN A 79 -23.55 -24.96 -3.37
C ASN A 79 -23.43 -26.21 -2.50
N THR A 80 -23.49 -26.02 -1.21
CA THR A 80 -23.34 -27.13 -0.26
C THR A 80 -24.66 -27.85 0.04
N MET A 81 -25.76 -27.38 -0.53
CA MET A 81 -27.03 -28.06 -0.39
C MET A 81 -27.07 -29.23 -1.35
N ARG A 82 -26.78 -30.39 -0.89
CA ARG A 82 -26.76 -31.55 -1.75
C ARG A 82 -28.14 -32.13 -1.87
N ARG A 83 -28.39 -32.84 -2.97
CA ARG A 83 -29.63 -33.48 -3.15
C ARG A 83 -29.74 -34.63 -2.27
N GLY A 84 -30.81 -34.78 -1.56
CA GLY A 84 -30.94 -35.77 -0.56
C GLY A 84 -29.88 -35.51 0.46
N PHE A 85 -29.64 -36.35 1.32
CA PHE A 85 -28.66 -36.13 2.32
C PHE A 85 -27.52 -37.05 2.20
N ALA A 86 -27.40 -37.67 1.08
CA ALA A 86 -26.30 -38.57 0.88
C ALA A 86 -25.07 -37.77 0.66
N PRO A 87 -24.14 -37.76 1.52
CA PRO A 87 -22.89 -37.08 1.27
C PRO A 87 -22.23 -37.81 0.17
N ALA A 88 -21.70 -37.09 -0.70
CA ALA A 88 -20.97 -37.65 -1.78
C ALA A 88 -19.65 -38.08 -1.28
N PRO A 89 -19.43 -39.32 -1.15
CA PRO A 89 -18.24 -39.77 -0.51
C PRO A 89 -17.03 -39.36 -1.20
N ASP A 90 -16.88 -39.52 -2.31
CA ASP A 90 -15.66 -39.24 -2.87
C ASP A 90 -15.63 -38.19 -3.70
N LYS A 91 -16.16 -37.50 -3.51
CA LYS A 91 -16.11 -36.48 -4.28
C LYS A 91 -15.03 -35.91 -4.54
N GLU A 92 -14.44 -36.12 -4.33
CA GLU A 92 -13.49 -35.63 -4.61
C GLU A 92 -13.01 -35.59 -5.44
N LYS A 93 -12.82 -35.69 -5.72
CA LYS A 93 -12.29 -35.62 -6.56
C LYS A 93 -12.44 -35.19 -7.15
#